data_8b773d469df5f842f559cbff5001ce3a
#
_entry.id   8b773d469df5f842f559cbff5001ce3a
#
_cell.length_a   1.000
_cell.length_b   1.000
_cell.length_c   1.000
_cell.angle_alpha   90.00
_cell.angle_beta   90.00
_cell.angle_gamma   90.00
#
_symmetry.space_group_name_H-M   'P 1'
#
loop_
_entity.id
_entity.type
_entity.pdbx_description
1 polymer ?
#
loop_
_entity_poly.entity_id
_entity_poly.type
_entity_poly.pdbx_seq_one_letter_code
_entity_poly.pdbx_strand_id
1 'polypeptide(L)'
;MIKCFMGIIGKTHTGGRTMNNLELQKIANEVRKGIITSTHSAKAGHPGGSLSAADIFTFLYFEELNVDPENPTWEDRDRFVLSKGHTAPGLYAALAHRGFFPVEDLITLRKVGSYLQGHPSMKSVPGVDMSTGSLGQGISTAVGMAIAGKMDNKDYRVYTVLGDGEIQEGQVWEAAMMAGHKNLDNLVAVVDNNGLQIDGDIAEVCSPYPIDEKFVAFGWHVINIDAHNFDEIRAAFNEAKEIKGKPTVIIAKSVKGKGVSFMENQASWHGVAPNDEQCEKALAELKEAGEKLCQM
;
A
#
# COMPACT_ATOMS: atom_id res chain seq x y z
N MET A 1 -21.17 17.98 -4.65
CA MET A 1 -20.23 16.90 -4.35
C MET A 1 -18.75 17.32 -4.40
N ILE A 2 -18.29 18.01 -5.43
CA ILE A 2 -16.88 18.49 -5.53
C ILE A 2 -16.47 19.43 -4.37
N LYS A 3 -17.38 20.18 -3.77
CA LYS A 3 -17.08 21.11 -2.67
C LYS A 3 -16.74 20.45 -1.32
N CYS A 4 -17.15 19.20 -1.08
CA CYS A 4 -16.83 18.47 0.17
C CYS A 4 -15.36 18.00 0.18
N PHE A 5 -14.78 17.83 -1.00
CA PHE A 5 -13.41 17.30 -1.18
C PHE A 5 -12.33 18.38 -1.32
N MET A 6 -12.64 19.54 -1.94
CA MET A 6 -11.66 20.61 -2.17
C MET A 6 -11.09 21.24 -0.89
N GLY A 7 -11.69 21.00 0.27
CA GLY A 7 -11.20 21.49 1.56
C GLY A 7 -10.17 20.60 2.27
N ILE A 8 -10.04 19.33 1.85
CA ILE A 8 -9.20 18.34 2.54
C ILE A 8 -7.79 18.28 1.93
N ILE A 9 -7.68 18.56 0.63
CA ILE A 9 -6.39 18.63 -0.09
C ILE A 9 -5.85 20.05 0.04
N GLY A 10 -5.54 20.48 1.26
CA GLY A 10 -4.87 21.76 1.53
C GLY A 10 -3.37 21.60 1.34
N LYS A 11 -2.81 22.51 0.56
CA LYS A 11 -1.41 22.71 0.23
C LYS A 11 -0.42 22.27 1.30
N THR A 12 0.65 21.59 0.85
CA THR A 12 1.96 21.42 1.49
C THR A 12 1.93 21.07 2.98
N HIS A 13 2.01 19.79 3.29
CA HIS A 13 2.49 19.34 4.60
C HIS A 13 3.58 18.30 4.41
N THR A 14 4.80 18.71 4.66
CA THR A 14 5.90 17.85 5.08
C THR A 14 5.46 17.17 6.38
N GLY A 15 5.41 15.85 6.40
CA GLY A 15 5.19 14.92 7.49
C GLY A 15 4.39 15.36 8.74
N GLY A 16 3.52 14.48 9.23
CA GLY A 16 3.10 14.53 10.63
C GLY A 16 1.78 15.25 10.96
N ARG A 17 0.84 15.37 10.04
CA ARG A 17 -0.52 15.79 10.43
C ARG A 17 -1.36 14.58 10.79
N THR A 18 -1.69 14.42 12.05
CA THR A 18 -2.72 13.46 12.47
C THR A 18 -4.05 13.87 11.84
N MET A 19 -4.57 13.03 10.96
CA MET A 19 -5.88 13.19 10.36
C MET A 19 -6.94 12.48 11.22
N ASN A 20 -8.19 12.95 11.20
CA ASN A 20 -9.24 12.16 11.80
C ASN A 20 -9.60 10.95 10.92
N ASN A 21 -10.16 9.90 11.53
CA ASN A 21 -10.47 8.66 10.83
C ASN A 21 -11.48 8.85 9.70
N LEU A 22 -12.43 9.77 9.85
CA LEU A 22 -13.43 10.07 8.82
C LEU A 22 -12.78 10.70 7.56
N GLU A 23 -11.79 11.57 7.74
CA GLU A 23 -11.02 12.13 6.62
C GLU A 23 -10.25 11.02 5.88
N LEU A 24 -9.56 10.14 6.61
CA LEU A 24 -8.85 9.00 6.02
C LEU A 24 -9.80 8.04 5.29
N GLN A 25 -10.97 7.73 5.87
CA GLN A 25 -11.99 6.88 5.22
C GLN A 25 -12.49 7.49 3.91
N LYS A 26 -12.71 8.80 3.87
CA LYS A 26 -13.11 9.51 2.65
C LYS A 26 -12.03 9.41 1.58
N ILE A 27 -10.76 9.63 1.94
CA ILE A 27 -9.63 9.51 1.01
C ILE A 27 -9.49 8.07 0.52
N ALA A 28 -9.54 7.09 1.42
CA ALA A 28 -9.46 5.67 1.06
C ALA A 28 -10.57 5.27 0.07
N ASN A 29 -11.76 5.84 0.22
CA ASN A 29 -12.86 5.62 -0.72
C ASN A 29 -12.55 6.19 -2.12
N GLU A 30 -11.91 7.37 -2.21
CA GLU A 30 -11.47 7.92 -3.50
C GLU A 30 -10.30 7.12 -4.10
N VAL A 31 -9.37 6.64 -3.29
CA VAL A 31 -8.32 5.71 -3.72
C VAL A 31 -8.95 4.45 -4.36
N ARG A 32 -9.98 3.87 -3.73
CA ARG A 32 -10.73 2.74 -4.28
C ARG A 32 -11.38 3.05 -5.62
N LYS A 33 -11.99 4.24 -5.78
CA LYS A 33 -12.54 4.68 -7.07
C LYS A 33 -11.44 4.78 -8.14
N GLY A 34 -10.28 5.33 -7.78
CA GLY A 34 -9.11 5.39 -8.66
C GLY A 34 -8.62 4.01 -9.11
N ILE A 35 -8.61 3.02 -8.20
CA ILE A 35 -8.25 1.63 -8.53
C ILE A 35 -9.22 1.05 -9.57
N ILE A 36 -10.52 1.17 -9.34
CA ILE A 36 -11.56 0.67 -10.25
C ILE A 36 -11.47 1.36 -11.61
N THR A 37 -11.39 2.69 -11.62
CA THR A 37 -11.33 3.49 -12.86
C THR A 37 -10.08 3.16 -13.68
N SER A 38 -8.91 3.07 -13.04
CA SER A 38 -7.66 2.80 -13.75
C SER A 38 -7.60 1.39 -14.32
N THR A 39 -7.98 0.37 -13.55
CA THR A 39 -7.98 -1.02 -14.00
C THR A 39 -9.03 -1.26 -15.10
N HIS A 40 -10.21 -0.67 -14.98
CA HIS A 40 -11.24 -0.69 -16.01
C HIS A 40 -10.75 -0.03 -17.31
N SER A 41 -10.19 1.17 -17.24
CA SER A 41 -9.68 1.87 -18.44
C SER A 41 -8.56 1.10 -19.14
N ALA A 42 -7.71 0.43 -18.37
CA ALA A 42 -6.62 -0.40 -18.89
C ALA A 42 -7.10 -1.75 -19.44
N LYS A 43 -8.31 -2.19 -19.11
CA LYS A 43 -8.82 -3.57 -19.31
C LYS A 43 -7.83 -4.63 -18.80
N ALA A 44 -7.03 -4.27 -17.81
CA ALA A 44 -6.00 -5.11 -17.20
C ALA A 44 -5.58 -4.52 -15.84
N GLY A 45 -5.07 -5.35 -14.95
CA GLY A 45 -4.54 -4.93 -13.66
C GLY A 45 -5.04 -5.80 -12.52
N HIS A 46 -4.67 -5.43 -11.30
CA HIS A 46 -4.90 -6.23 -10.11
C HIS A 46 -5.78 -5.47 -9.10
N PRO A 47 -7.12 -5.39 -9.33
CA PRO A 47 -7.99 -4.63 -8.44
C PRO A 47 -8.09 -5.24 -7.03
N GLY A 48 -8.20 -6.57 -6.90
CA GLY A 48 -8.44 -7.22 -5.63
C GLY A 48 -7.40 -6.90 -4.56
N GLY A 49 -6.11 -7.10 -4.87
CA GLY A 49 -5.00 -6.80 -3.96
C GLY A 49 -4.70 -5.30 -3.80
N SER A 50 -5.12 -4.47 -4.76
CA SER A 50 -5.05 -3.01 -4.64
C SER A 50 -6.10 -2.48 -3.67
N LEU A 51 -7.33 -3.02 -3.74
CA LEU A 51 -8.45 -2.65 -2.86
C LEU A 51 -8.21 -3.11 -1.42
N SER A 52 -7.60 -4.30 -1.19
CA SER A 52 -7.29 -4.78 0.17
C SER A 52 -6.32 -3.85 0.90
N ALA A 53 -5.35 -3.28 0.20
CA ALA A 53 -4.32 -2.42 0.78
C ALA A 53 -4.66 -0.91 0.72
N ALA A 54 -5.85 -0.52 0.23
CA ALA A 54 -6.20 0.88 0.01
C ALA A 54 -6.14 1.73 1.29
N ASP A 55 -6.57 1.20 2.44
CA ASP A 55 -6.52 1.90 3.73
C ASP A 55 -5.07 2.08 4.19
N ILE A 56 -4.22 1.05 4.03
CA ILE A 56 -2.77 1.12 4.34
C ILE A 56 -2.08 2.16 3.45
N PHE A 57 -2.33 2.16 2.13
CA PHE A 57 -1.76 3.18 1.24
C PHE A 57 -2.23 4.58 1.62
N THR A 58 -3.52 4.72 1.98
CA THR A 58 -4.06 6.00 2.42
C THR A 58 -3.36 6.47 3.69
N PHE A 59 -3.26 5.63 4.70
CA PHE A 59 -2.61 6.01 5.95
C PHE A 59 -1.14 6.39 5.73
N LEU A 60 -0.40 5.58 4.98
CA LEU A 60 1.01 5.84 4.65
C LEU A 60 1.20 7.22 4.02
N TYR A 61 0.49 7.54 2.94
CA TYR A 61 0.73 8.76 2.18
C TYR A 61 0.08 10.02 2.77
N PHE A 62 -0.93 9.88 3.62
CA PHE A 62 -1.65 11.04 4.14
C PHE A 62 -1.37 11.35 5.61
N GLU A 63 -0.80 10.39 6.35
CA GLU A 63 -0.49 10.60 7.77
C GLU A 63 0.94 10.20 8.15
N GLU A 64 1.44 9.04 7.71
CA GLU A 64 2.69 8.47 8.22
C GLU A 64 3.94 8.97 7.51
N LEU A 65 3.99 8.90 6.17
CA LEU A 65 5.19 9.18 5.40
C LEU A 65 5.55 10.66 5.40
N ASN A 66 6.79 10.96 5.69
CA ASN A 66 7.37 12.27 5.49
C ASN A 66 7.81 12.43 4.03
N VAL A 67 6.89 12.86 3.17
CA VAL A 67 7.09 13.03 1.73
C VAL A 67 6.49 14.36 1.25
N ASP A 68 7.09 14.91 0.20
CA ASP A 68 6.65 16.17 -0.42
C ASP A 68 6.32 15.94 -1.91
N PRO A 69 5.04 16.04 -2.32
CA PRO A 69 4.66 15.92 -3.73
C PRO A 69 5.30 16.97 -4.65
N GLU A 70 5.61 18.16 -4.13
CA GLU A 70 6.28 19.23 -4.91
C GLU A 70 7.78 18.97 -5.05
N ASN A 71 8.37 18.13 -4.17
CA ASN A 71 9.76 17.70 -4.22
C ASN A 71 9.90 16.18 -4.06
N PRO A 72 9.43 15.38 -5.03
CA PRO A 72 9.36 13.91 -4.91
C PRO A 72 10.73 13.23 -4.81
N THR A 73 11.80 13.94 -5.06
CA THR A 73 13.19 13.44 -4.98
C THR A 73 13.94 13.95 -3.75
N TRP A 74 13.25 14.61 -2.82
CA TRP A 74 13.87 15.10 -1.59
C TRP A 74 14.69 14.00 -0.89
N GLU A 75 15.94 14.30 -0.56
CA GLU A 75 16.88 13.27 -0.07
C GLU A 75 16.52 12.74 1.33
N ASP A 76 15.96 13.56 2.20
CA ASP A 76 15.63 13.18 3.57
C ASP A 76 14.17 12.72 3.75
N ARG A 77 13.44 12.53 2.63
CA ARG A 77 12.09 11.93 2.67
C ARG A 77 12.14 10.49 3.17
N ASP A 78 11.05 10.00 3.72
CA ASP A 78 10.87 8.56 3.93
C ASP A 78 10.86 7.80 2.59
N ARG A 79 11.12 6.52 2.63
CA ARG A 79 11.11 5.65 1.45
C ARG A 79 9.98 4.64 1.53
N PHE A 80 9.30 4.46 0.40
CA PHE A 80 8.26 3.45 0.28
C PHE A 80 8.54 2.49 -0.87
N VAL A 81 8.58 1.18 -0.56
CA VAL A 81 8.75 0.12 -1.56
C VAL A 81 7.48 -0.74 -1.61
N LEU A 82 6.76 -0.69 -2.71
CA LEU A 82 5.64 -1.61 -2.95
C LEU A 82 6.18 -2.96 -3.40
N SER A 83 6.46 -3.88 -2.45
CA SER A 83 7.04 -5.19 -2.76
C SER A 83 6.09 -6.03 -3.62
N LYS A 84 4.79 -6.08 -3.29
CA LYS A 84 3.74 -6.66 -4.16
C LYS A 84 3.41 -5.73 -5.33
N GLY A 85 4.37 -5.52 -6.23
CA GLY A 85 4.34 -4.49 -7.28
C GLY A 85 3.15 -4.56 -8.23
N HIS A 86 2.49 -5.72 -8.34
CA HIS A 86 1.27 -5.90 -9.13
C HIS A 86 0.09 -5.05 -8.62
N THR A 87 0.10 -4.60 -7.36
CA THR A 87 -0.92 -3.70 -6.81
C THR A 87 -0.60 -2.21 -7.06
N ALA A 88 0.19 -1.92 -8.09
CA ALA A 88 0.47 -0.57 -8.58
C ALA A 88 -0.79 0.32 -8.75
N PRO A 89 -1.96 -0.17 -9.18
CA PRO A 89 -3.17 0.67 -9.26
C PRO A 89 -3.53 1.32 -7.91
N GLY A 90 -3.34 0.61 -6.79
CA GLY A 90 -3.56 1.15 -5.45
C GLY A 90 -2.55 2.23 -5.07
N LEU A 91 -1.27 1.97 -5.31
CA LEU A 91 -0.21 2.96 -5.09
C LEU A 91 -0.41 4.20 -5.95
N TYR A 92 -0.69 4.04 -7.23
CA TYR A 92 -0.90 5.18 -8.14
C TYR A 92 -2.12 6.02 -7.74
N ALA A 93 -3.21 5.39 -7.32
CA ALA A 93 -4.36 6.12 -6.82
C ALA A 93 -4.01 6.93 -5.56
N ALA A 94 -3.26 6.35 -4.61
CA ALA A 94 -2.81 7.08 -3.42
C ALA A 94 -1.87 8.23 -3.77
N LEU A 95 -0.89 8.03 -4.66
CA LEU A 95 0.03 9.06 -5.13
C LEU A 95 -0.70 10.21 -5.84
N ALA A 96 -1.64 9.90 -6.73
CA ALA A 96 -2.43 10.89 -7.46
C ALA A 96 -3.26 11.76 -6.49
N HIS A 97 -3.99 11.12 -5.57
CA HIS A 97 -4.77 11.85 -4.57
C HIS A 97 -3.90 12.61 -3.57
N ARG A 98 -2.66 12.18 -3.34
CA ARG A 98 -1.69 12.92 -2.52
C ARG A 98 -1.11 14.13 -3.25
N GLY A 99 -1.21 14.18 -4.58
CA GLY A 99 -0.80 15.31 -5.40
C GLY A 99 0.53 15.14 -6.13
N PHE A 100 1.09 13.93 -6.22
CA PHE A 100 2.32 13.67 -6.99
C PHE A 100 2.12 13.81 -8.49
N PHE A 101 0.91 13.57 -8.99
CA PHE A 101 0.50 13.77 -10.38
C PHE A 101 -1.04 13.89 -10.46
N PRO A 102 -1.59 14.36 -11.60
CA PRO A 102 -3.03 14.54 -11.75
C PRO A 102 -3.83 13.23 -11.61
N VAL A 103 -4.97 13.29 -10.90
CA VAL A 103 -5.87 12.12 -10.72
C VAL A 103 -6.41 11.64 -12.07
N GLU A 104 -6.58 12.55 -13.01
CA GLU A 104 -7.05 12.27 -14.37
C GLU A 104 -6.11 11.33 -15.13
N ASP A 105 -4.83 11.30 -14.78
CA ASP A 105 -3.85 10.43 -15.44
C ASP A 105 -4.05 8.93 -15.11
N LEU A 106 -4.80 8.62 -14.05
CA LEU A 106 -5.11 7.23 -13.67
C LEU A 106 -5.76 6.43 -14.82
N ILE A 107 -6.55 7.09 -15.69
CA ILE A 107 -7.15 6.44 -16.87
C ILE A 107 -6.14 6.04 -17.94
N THR A 108 -4.88 6.46 -17.81
CA THR A 108 -3.81 6.13 -18.75
C THR A 108 -3.02 4.88 -18.36
N LEU A 109 -3.40 4.23 -17.23
CA LEU A 109 -2.73 3.02 -16.75
C LEU A 109 -2.49 2.01 -17.90
N ARG A 110 -1.25 1.51 -18.04
CA ARG A 110 -0.82 0.52 -19.04
C ARG A 110 -1.01 0.96 -20.50
N LYS A 111 -1.42 2.17 -20.81
CA LYS A 111 -1.50 2.65 -22.20
C LYS A 111 -0.11 2.92 -22.76
N VAL A 112 0.05 2.74 -24.06
CA VAL A 112 1.30 3.05 -24.75
C VAL A 112 1.62 4.53 -24.57
N GLY A 113 2.85 4.83 -24.15
CA GLY A 113 3.30 6.21 -23.88
C GLY A 113 2.94 6.75 -22.49
N SER A 114 2.10 6.06 -21.71
CA SER A 114 1.85 6.44 -20.32
C SER A 114 3.05 6.11 -19.42
N TYR A 115 3.28 6.97 -18.44
CA TYR A 115 4.26 6.69 -17.36
C TYR A 115 3.69 5.73 -16.30
N LEU A 116 2.36 5.56 -16.22
CA LEU A 116 1.68 4.64 -15.30
C LEU A 116 1.68 3.21 -15.87
N GLN A 117 2.77 2.49 -15.63
CA GLN A 117 2.94 1.13 -16.09
C GLN A 117 2.26 0.11 -15.17
N GLY A 118 2.16 -1.16 -15.59
CA GLY A 118 1.51 -2.23 -14.83
C GLY A 118 2.17 -2.57 -13.50
N HIS A 119 3.43 -2.19 -13.34
CA HIS A 119 4.22 -2.27 -12.11
C HIS A 119 4.90 -0.93 -11.86
N PRO A 120 5.24 -0.58 -10.61
CA PRO A 120 5.85 0.71 -10.29
C PRO A 120 7.20 0.88 -10.98
N SER A 121 7.44 2.08 -11.51
CA SER A 121 8.72 2.46 -12.11
C SER A 121 9.26 3.74 -11.46
N MET A 122 10.37 3.63 -10.73
CA MET A 122 11.02 4.77 -10.11
C MET A 122 11.60 5.78 -11.11
N LYS A 123 11.74 5.37 -12.37
CA LYS A 123 12.31 6.24 -13.42
C LYS A 123 11.25 7.13 -14.08
N SER A 124 9.98 6.78 -13.96
CA SER A 124 8.91 7.45 -14.71
C SER A 124 7.77 7.97 -13.86
N VAL A 125 7.53 7.41 -12.67
CA VAL A 125 6.40 7.80 -11.82
C VAL A 125 6.87 8.62 -10.63
N PRO A 126 6.46 9.90 -10.52
CA PRO A 126 6.77 10.72 -9.34
C PRO A 126 6.27 10.07 -8.05
N GLY A 127 7.12 10.06 -7.01
CA GLY A 127 6.78 9.47 -5.71
C GLY A 127 6.96 7.95 -5.62
N VAL A 128 7.45 7.29 -6.66
CA VAL A 128 7.85 5.87 -6.64
C VAL A 128 9.35 5.76 -6.36
N ASP A 129 9.71 5.19 -5.21
CA ASP A 129 11.11 5.08 -4.77
C ASP A 129 11.84 3.86 -5.37
N MET A 130 11.12 2.81 -5.76
CA MET A 130 11.71 1.60 -6.32
C MET A 130 10.81 0.96 -7.39
N SER A 131 11.42 0.56 -8.50
CA SER A 131 10.77 -0.29 -9.50
C SER A 131 10.63 -1.71 -8.95
N THR A 132 9.41 -2.24 -8.94
CA THR A 132 9.11 -3.58 -8.42
C THR A 132 8.21 -4.34 -9.39
N GLY A 133 7.92 -5.62 -9.07
CA GLY A 133 7.06 -6.49 -9.89
C GLY A 133 7.44 -7.97 -9.75
N SER A 134 8.71 -8.29 -9.59
CA SER A 134 9.14 -9.63 -9.21
C SER A 134 8.91 -9.80 -7.70
N LEU A 135 7.98 -10.69 -7.33
CA LEU A 135 7.59 -10.90 -5.93
C LEU A 135 8.79 -11.34 -5.07
N GLY A 136 8.81 -10.89 -3.84
CA GLY A 136 9.88 -11.15 -2.88
C GLY A 136 11.11 -10.25 -3.02
N GLN A 137 11.30 -9.53 -4.16
CA GLN A 137 12.49 -8.70 -4.39
C GLN A 137 12.39 -7.31 -3.72
N GLY A 138 11.18 -6.77 -3.59
CA GLY A 138 10.98 -5.41 -3.05
C GLY A 138 11.47 -5.26 -1.62
N ILE A 139 11.20 -6.22 -0.74
CA ILE A 139 11.69 -6.18 0.64
C ILE A 139 13.22 -6.14 0.72
N SER A 140 13.92 -6.84 -0.17
CA SER A 140 15.40 -6.80 -0.20
C SER A 140 15.93 -5.42 -0.54
N THR A 141 15.26 -4.70 -1.46
CA THR A 141 15.62 -3.31 -1.76
C THR A 141 15.31 -2.38 -0.58
N ALA A 142 14.20 -2.59 0.11
CA ALA A 142 13.85 -1.86 1.33
C ALA A 142 14.91 -2.06 2.43
N VAL A 143 15.39 -3.29 2.62
CA VAL A 143 16.50 -3.59 3.54
C VAL A 143 17.76 -2.82 3.14
N GLY A 144 18.10 -2.79 1.84
CA GLY A 144 19.24 -2.02 1.35
C GLY A 144 19.11 -0.52 1.64
N MET A 145 17.92 0.06 1.41
CA MET A 145 17.64 1.47 1.71
C MET A 145 17.74 1.77 3.22
N ALA A 146 17.24 0.86 4.07
CA ALA A 146 17.31 1.02 5.52
C ALA A 146 18.77 0.94 6.03
N ILE A 147 19.59 0.05 5.46
CA ILE A 147 21.02 -0.02 5.75
C ILE A 147 21.71 1.28 5.34
N ALA A 148 21.45 1.78 4.12
CA ALA A 148 22.03 3.02 3.61
C ALA A 148 21.69 4.20 4.54
N GLY A 149 20.41 4.35 4.95
CA GLY A 149 20.00 5.39 5.88
C GLY A 149 20.80 5.37 7.20
N LYS A 150 20.99 4.18 7.78
CA LYS A 150 21.81 4.04 9.00
C LYS A 150 23.29 4.35 8.76
N MET A 151 23.84 3.92 7.63
CA MET A 151 25.26 4.21 7.28
C MET A 151 25.51 5.70 7.07
N ASP A 152 24.55 6.40 6.49
CA ASP A 152 24.64 7.83 6.19
C ASP A 152 24.16 8.70 7.36
N ASN A 153 23.77 8.10 8.52
CA ASN A 153 23.21 8.77 9.70
C ASN A 153 21.99 9.64 9.33
N LYS A 154 21.11 9.12 8.47
CA LYS A 154 19.85 9.75 8.07
C LYS A 154 18.71 9.30 8.98
N ASP A 155 17.79 10.20 9.24
CA ASP A 155 16.63 9.95 10.13
C ASP A 155 15.43 9.35 9.38
N TYR A 156 15.46 9.26 8.05
CA TYR A 156 14.35 8.72 7.29
C TYR A 156 14.07 7.24 7.61
N ARG A 157 12.82 6.89 7.54
CA ARG A 157 12.35 5.51 7.68
C ARG A 157 12.05 4.89 6.32
N VAL A 158 12.07 3.57 6.28
CA VAL A 158 11.75 2.78 5.10
C VAL A 158 10.54 1.92 5.38
N TYR A 159 9.55 1.99 4.49
CA TYR A 159 8.32 1.23 4.58
C TYR A 159 8.18 0.32 3.37
N THR A 160 7.64 -0.88 3.56
CA THR A 160 7.37 -1.81 2.45
C THR A 160 6.05 -2.54 2.68
N VAL A 161 5.32 -2.80 1.60
CA VAL A 161 4.07 -3.59 1.65
C VAL A 161 4.24 -4.84 0.82
N LEU A 162 4.05 -5.99 1.49
CA LEU A 162 4.09 -7.32 0.92
C LEU A 162 2.68 -7.93 0.85
N GLY A 163 2.48 -8.93 -0.01
CA GLY A 163 1.32 -9.81 0.04
C GLY A 163 1.60 -11.07 0.84
N ASP A 164 0.56 -11.66 1.40
CA ASP A 164 0.66 -12.95 2.10
C ASP A 164 1.07 -14.10 1.16
N GLY A 165 0.64 -14.09 -0.11
CA GLY A 165 1.16 -15.02 -1.12
C GLY A 165 2.60 -14.71 -1.53
N GLU A 166 3.01 -13.45 -1.51
CA GLU A 166 4.37 -13.04 -1.83
C GLU A 166 5.38 -13.57 -0.82
N ILE A 167 5.04 -13.68 0.45
CA ILE A 167 5.96 -14.17 1.47
C ILE A 167 6.24 -15.69 1.38
N GLN A 168 5.65 -16.39 0.42
CA GLN A 168 6.06 -17.76 0.06
C GLN A 168 7.42 -17.78 -0.67
N GLU A 169 7.84 -16.63 -1.25
CA GLU A 169 9.16 -16.50 -1.88
C GLU A 169 10.28 -16.58 -0.83
N GLY A 170 11.29 -17.43 -1.07
CA GLY A 170 12.44 -17.60 -0.18
C GLY A 170 13.21 -16.30 0.06
N GLN A 171 13.27 -15.42 -0.95
CA GLN A 171 13.92 -14.11 -0.89
C GLN A 171 13.37 -13.21 0.23
N VAL A 172 12.08 -13.31 0.56
CA VAL A 172 11.49 -12.56 1.68
C VAL A 172 12.15 -12.94 2.99
N TRP A 173 12.39 -14.23 3.21
CA TRP A 173 12.99 -14.74 4.45
C TRP A 173 14.48 -14.44 4.55
N GLU A 174 15.19 -14.44 3.41
CA GLU A 174 16.58 -13.98 3.35
C GLU A 174 16.69 -12.50 3.75
N ALA A 175 15.78 -11.66 3.23
CA ALA A 175 15.72 -10.25 3.57
C ALA A 175 15.32 -10.05 5.06
N ALA A 176 14.36 -10.83 5.56
CA ALA A 176 13.92 -10.76 6.96
C ALA A 176 15.06 -11.12 7.92
N MET A 177 15.84 -12.17 7.61
CA MET A 177 17.02 -12.56 8.39
C MET A 177 18.06 -11.43 8.41
N MET A 178 18.36 -10.83 7.26
CA MET A 178 19.32 -9.72 7.16
C MET A 178 18.85 -8.50 7.96
N ALA A 179 17.57 -8.13 7.87
CA ALA A 179 17.01 -7.00 8.58
C ALA A 179 17.10 -7.17 10.11
N GLY A 180 16.75 -8.35 10.61
CA GLY A 180 16.88 -8.69 12.04
C GLY A 180 18.34 -8.67 12.48
N HIS A 181 19.25 -9.30 11.72
CA HIS A 181 20.69 -9.30 12.02
C HIS A 181 21.30 -7.88 12.08
N LYS A 182 20.87 -6.98 11.21
CA LYS A 182 21.33 -5.59 11.15
C LYS A 182 20.60 -4.66 12.10
N ASN A 183 19.63 -5.15 12.88
CA ASN A 183 18.85 -4.36 13.83
C ASN A 183 18.22 -3.11 13.18
N LEU A 184 17.56 -3.28 12.03
CA LEU A 184 17.05 -2.18 11.21
C LEU A 184 15.75 -1.60 11.79
N ASP A 185 15.84 -0.85 12.90
CA ASP A 185 14.70 -0.21 13.56
C ASP A 185 14.08 0.97 12.76
N ASN A 186 14.71 1.34 11.65
CA ASN A 186 14.18 2.26 10.66
C ASN A 186 13.42 1.56 9.51
N LEU A 187 13.20 0.23 9.58
CA LEU A 187 12.44 -0.54 8.59
C LEU A 187 11.12 -1.03 9.18
N VAL A 188 10.02 -0.72 8.48
CA VAL A 188 8.67 -1.24 8.77
C VAL A 188 8.15 -1.98 7.55
N ALA A 189 7.83 -3.26 7.72
CA ALA A 189 7.14 -4.06 6.71
C ALA A 189 5.66 -4.22 7.09
N VAL A 190 4.77 -4.15 6.10
CA VAL A 190 3.35 -4.49 6.27
C VAL A 190 3.05 -5.70 5.40
N VAL A 191 2.51 -6.76 5.98
CA VAL A 191 1.99 -7.91 5.24
C VAL A 191 0.48 -7.72 5.07
N ASP A 192 0.02 -7.48 3.84
CA ASP A 192 -1.39 -7.49 3.47
C ASP A 192 -1.89 -8.95 3.49
N ASN A 193 -2.38 -9.36 4.67
CA ASN A 193 -2.83 -10.73 4.93
C ASN A 193 -4.32 -10.86 4.59
N ASN A 194 -4.62 -10.97 3.29
CA ASN A 194 -5.98 -11.10 2.78
C ASN A 194 -6.46 -12.56 2.63
N GLY A 195 -5.57 -13.53 2.85
CA GLY A 195 -5.88 -14.97 2.83
C GLY A 195 -6.06 -15.58 1.45
N LEU A 196 -5.85 -14.82 0.36
CA LEU A 196 -6.11 -15.29 -0.99
C LEU A 196 -4.95 -14.97 -1.95
N GLN A 197 -4.56 -15.97 -2.73
CA GLN A 197 -3.66 -15.81 -3.88
C GLN A 197 -4.39 -16.13 -5.20
N ILE A 198 -3.67 -16.19 -6.33
CA ILE A 198 -4.25 -16.41 -7.67
C ILE A 198 -5.14 -17.64 -7.70
N ASP A 199 -4.65 -18.76 -7.14
CA ASP A 199 -5.25 -20.10 -7.28
C ASP A 199 -6.27 -20.43 -6.18
N GLY A 200 -6.48 -19.56 -5.19
CA GLY A 200 -7.45 -19.78 -4.13
C GLY A 200 -7.01 -19.35 -2.72
N ASP A 201 -7.53 -20.05 -1.72
CA ASP A 201 -7.17 -19.83 -0.33
C ASP A 201 -5.68 -20.14 -0.11
N ILE A 202 -5.00 -19.21 0.52
CA ILE A 202 -3.55 -19.31 0.71
C ILE A 202 -3.15 -20.49 1.62
N ALA A 203 -4.01 -20.86 2.57
CA ALA A 203 -3.74 -21.99 3.45
C ALA A 203 -3.85 -23.34 2.73
N GLU A 204 -4.65 -23.40 1.66
CA GLU A 204 -4.82 -24.60 0.83
C GLU A 204 -3.78 -24.70 -0.27
N VAL A 205 -3.41 -23.57 -0.90
CA VAL A 205 -2.44 -23.58 -2.01
C VAL A 205 -1.02 -23.79 -1.51
N CYS A 206 -0.54 -22.94 -0.62
CA CYS A 206 0.77 -23.06 0.05
C CYS A 206 0.79 -22.17 1.29
N SER A 207 0.50 -22.76 2.45
CA SER A 207 0.31 -22.00 3.69
C SER A 207 1.58 -21.27 4.15
N PRO A 208 1.57 -19.94 4.26
CA PRO A 208 2.67 -19.20 4.88
C PRO A 208 2.60 -19.18 6.41
N TYR A 209 1.51 -19.68 7.00
CA TYR A 209 1.27 -19.62 8.44
C TYR A 209 2.18 -20.60 9.23
N PRO A 210 2.52 -20.28 10.50
CA PRO A 210 2.25 -19.01 11.18
C PRO A 210 3.21 -17.91 10.69
N ILE A 211 2.67 -16.76 10.27
CA ILE A 211 3.49 -15.66 9.72
C ILE A 211 4.25 -14.93 10.84
N ASP A 212 3.56 -14.64 11.93
CA ASP A 212 4.04 -13.90 13.09
C ASP A 212 5.24 -14.62 13.76
N GLU A 213 5.12 -15.92 14.03
CA GLU A 213 6.18 -16.70 14.66
C GLU A 213 7.46 -16.73 13.80
N LYS A 214 7.32 -16.78 12.47
CA LYS A 214 8.44 -16.75 11.54
C LYS A 214 9.22 -15.44 11.63
N PHE A 215 8.53 -14.29 11.61
CA PHE A 215 9.18 -12.99 11.77
C PHE A 215 9.79 -12.81 13.17
N VAL A 216 9.12 -13.29 14.22
CA VAL A 216 9.70 -13.33 15.59
C VAL A 216 10.99 -14.12 15.62
N ALA A 217 11.04 -15.28 14.97
CA ALA A 217 12.25 -16.13 14.89
C ALA A 217 13.43 -15.43 14.19
N PHE A 218 13.16 -14.49 13.27
CA PHE A 218 14.17 -13.64 12.65
C PHE A 218 14.49 -12.36 13.44
N GLY A 219 13.95 -12.21 14.66
CA GLY A 219 14.26 -11.07 15.53
C GLY A 219 13.46 -9.80 15.24
N TRP A 220 12.35 -9.88 14.51
CA TRP A 220 11.47 -8.75 14.25
C TRP A 220 10.51 -8.50 15.44
N HIS A 221 10.11 -7.25 15.60
CA HIS A 221 8.92 -6.90 16.36
C HIS A 221 7.69 -7.11 15.50
N VAL A 222 6.65 -7.77 16.04
CA VAL A 222 5.46 -8.17 15.28
C VAL A 222 4.21 -7.54 15.89
N ILE A 223 3.40 -6.91 15.04
CA ILE A 223 2.12 -6.29 15.43
C ILE A 223 1.03 -6.85 14.51
N ASN A 224 -0.07 -7.33 15.09
CA ASN A 224 -1.24 -7.80 14.34
C ASN A 224 -2.35 -6.75 14.40
N ILE A 225 -2.97 -6.41 13.25
CA ILE A 225 -4.03 -5.41 13.15
C ILE A 225 -5.13 -5.82 12.17
N ASP A 226 -6.29 -5.18 12.29
CA ASP A 226 -7.27 -5.06 11.21
C ASP A 226 -6.82 -3.95 10.24
N ALA A 227 -6.56 -4.31 8.98
CA ALA A 227 -6.11 -3.40 7.93
C ALA A 227 -7.15 -2.32 7.55
N HIS A 228 -8.38 -2.43 8.04
CA HIS A 228 -9.49 -1.53 7.75
C HIS A 228 -9.89 -0.66 8.96
N ASN A 229 -9.14 -0.76 10.06
CA ASN A 229 -9.33 0.03 11.28
C ASN A 229 -8.22 1.07 11.41
N PHE A 230 -8.51 2.34 11.09
CA PHE A 230 -7.51 3.42 11.15
C PHE A 230 -6.95 3.68 12.55
N ASP A 231 -7.67 3.35 13.62
CA ASP A 231 -7.11 3.47 14.98
C ASP A 231 -6.05 2.40 15.24
N GLU A 232 -6.29 1.15 14.80
CA GLU A 232 -5.30 0.07 14.90
C GLU A 232 -4.09 0.34 14.00
N ILE A 233 -4.31 0.80 12.76
CA ILE A 233 -3.25 1.17 11.84
C ILE A 233 -2.35 2.23 12.49
N ARG A 234 -2.94 3.32 12.97
CA ARG A 234 -2.21 4.42 13.63
C ARG A 234 -1.44 3.94 14.86
N ALA A 235 -2.07 3.15 15.70
CA ALA A 235 -1.44 2.60 16.89
C ALA A 235 -0.20 1.76 16.54
N ALA A 236 -0.31 0.89 15.51
CA ALA A 236 0.78 0.04 15.06
C ALA A 236 1.98 0.83 14.51
N PHE A 237 1.74 1.85 13.68
CA PHE A 237 2.82 2.68 13.15
C PHE A 237 3.45 3.55 14.23
N ASN A 238 2.68 4.04 15.21
CA ASN A 238 3.23 4.74 16.36
C ASN A 238 4.08 3.82 17.24
N GLU A 239 3.60 2.60 17.52
CA GLU A 239 4.38 1.58 18.22
C GLU A 239 5.69 1.27 17.49
N ALA A 240 5.64 1.09 16.17
CA ALA A 240 6.83 0.81 15.35
C ALA A 240 7.90 1.92 15.43
N LYS A 241 7.51 3.17 15.66
CA LYS A 241 8.45 4.29 15.85
C LYS A 241 9.20 4.22 17.18
N GLU A 242 8.57 3.66 18.21
CA GLU A 242 9.16 3.51 19.55
C GLU A 242 10.10 2.30 19.67
N ILE A 243 9.94 1.30 18.78
CA ILE A 243 10.80 0.12 18.77
C ILE A 243 12.21 0.47 18.32
N LYS A 244 13.20 0.08 19.13
CA LYS A 244 14.62 0.29 18.83
C LYS A 244 15.38 -1.04 18.75
N GLY A 245 16.37 -1.07 17.87
CA GLY A 245 17.24 -2.23 17.68
C GLY A 245 16.55 -3.44 17.01
N LYS A 246 15.35 -3.28 16.43
CA LYS A 246 14.64 -4.34 15.72
C LYS A 246 13.82 -3.75 14.58
N PRO A 247 13.76 -4.39 13.40
CA PRO A 247 12.75 -4.08 12.39
C PRO A 247 11.35 -4.45 12.90
N THR A 248 10.32 -3.79 12.38
CA THR A 248 8.92 -4.08 12.73
C THR A 248 8.18 -4.64 11.52
N VAL A 249 7.39 -5.70 11.74
CA VAL A 249 6.40 -6.17 10.77
C VAL A 249 5.00 -5.99 11.33
N ILE A 250 4.13 -5.41 10.54
CA ILE A 250 2.70 -5.26 10.81
C ILE A 250 1.96 -6.30 9.94
N ILE A 251 1.34 -7.29 10.57
CA ILE A 251 0.51 -8.27 9.88
C ILE A 251 -0.91 -7.72 9.87
N ALA A 252 -1.29 -7.18 8.72
CA ALA A 252 -2.54 -6.48 8.52
C ALA A 252 -3.58 -7.43 7.92
N LYS A 253 -4.48 -7.96 8.76
CA LYS A 253 -5.60 -8.78 8.30
C LYS A 253 -6.54 -7.92 7.46
N SER A 254 -6.71 -8.28 6.20
CA SER A 254 -7.46 -7.49 5.23
C SER A 254 -8.48 -8.33 4.46
N VAL A 255 -9.32 -7.65 3.69
CA VAL A 255 -10.31 -8.25 2.80
C VAL A 255 -9.90 -7.97 1.36
N LYS A 256 -9.57 -9.02 0.60
CA LYS A 256 -9.30 -8.87 -0.84
C LYS A 256 -10.53 -8.29 -1.53
N GLY A 257 -10.35 -7.22 -2.33
CA GLY A 257 -11.48 -6.58 -3.01
C GLY A 257 -12.30 -5.61 -2.14
N LYS A 258 -11.78 -5.18 -0.99
CA LYS A 258 -12.47 -4.35 0.02
C LYS A 258 -13.19 -3.13 -0.56
N GLY A 259 -14.47 -3.01 -0.21
CA GLY A 259 -15.33 -1.88 -0.58
C GLY A 259 -16.14 -2.09 -1.86
N VAL A 260 -15.97 -3.23 -2.55
CA VAL A 260 -16.76 -3.62 -3.72
C VAL A 260 -17.37 -4.99 -3.47
N SER A 261 -18.66 -5.04 -3.24
CA SER A 261 -19.38 -6.20 -2.67
C SER A 261 -19.12 -7.50 -3.41
N PHE A 262 -19.10 -7.49 -4.74
CA PHE A 262 -18.90 -8.66 -5.58
C PHE A 262 -17.41 -9.03 -5.79
N MET A 263 -16.48 -8.21 -5.30
CA MET A 263 -15.04 -8.47 -5.33
C MET A 263 -14.51 -8.96 -3.97
N GLU A 264 -15.21 -8.66 -2.87
CA GLU A 264 -14.75 -9.02 -1.53
C GLU A 264 -14.61 -10.54 -1.37
N ASN A 265 -13.45 -10.97 -0.88
CA ASN A 265 -13.10 -12.37 -0.63
C ASN A 265 -13.19 -13.28 -1.88
N GLN A 266 -12.97 -12.73 -3.08
CA GLN A 266 -12.99 -13.49 -4.33
C GLN A 266 -11.59 -13.53 -4.97
N ALA A 267 -10.97 -14.73 -5.03
CA ALA A 267 -9.66 -14.94 -5.67
C ALA A 267 -9.68 -14.57 -7.17
N SER A 268 -10.82 -14.75 -7.85
CA SER A 268 -10.99 -14.42 -9.28
C SER A 268 -10.67 -12.95 -9.62
N TRP A 269 -10.78 -12.03 -8.66
CA TRP A 269 -10.43 -10.63 -8.85
C TRP A 269 -8.95 -10.31 -8.60
N HIS A 270 -8.10 -11.34 -8.53
CA HIS A 270 -6.66 -11.10 -8.35
C HIS A 270 -6.08 -10.29 -9.51
N GLY A 271 -6.27 -10.72 -10.75
CA GLY A 271 -5.67 -10.10 -11.94
C GLY A 271 -6.68 -9.80 -13.07
N VAL A 272 -7.96 -9.72 -12.76
CA VAL A 272 -9.03 -9.46 -13.73
C VAL A 272 -9.57 -8.05 -13.56
N ALA A 273 -9.57 -7.26 -14.63
CA ALA A 273 -10.17 -5.93 -14.63
C ALA A 273 -11.70 -6.02 -14.74
N PRO A 274 -12.46 -5.10 -14.12
CA PRO A 274 -13.90 -5.05 -14.28
C PRO A 274 -14.30 -4.67 -15.72
N ASN A 275 -15.36 -5.28 -16.25
CA ASN A 275 -16.01 -4.83 -17.46
C ASN A 275 -16.84 -3.56 -17.21
N ASP A 276 -17.52 -3.03 -18.25
CA ASP A 276 -18.26 -1.77 -18.17
C ASP A 276 -19.35 -1.82 -17.08
N GLU A 277 -20.21 -2.88 -17.08
CA GLU A 277 -21.28 -3.08 -16.09
C GLU A 277 -20.72 -3.22 -14.65
N GLN A 278 -19.65 -4.01 -14.49
CA GLN A 278 -18.98 -4.21 -13.21
C GLN A 278 -18.32 -2.93 -12.70
N CYS A 279 -17.75 -2.13 -13.60
CA CYS A 279 -17.16 -0.84 -13.25
C CYS A 279 -18.25 0.14 -12.76
N GLU A 280 -19.35 0.27 -13.51
CA GLU A 280 -20.48 1.12 -13.12
C GLU A 280 -21.04 0.71 -11.75
N LYS A 281 -21.24 -0.59 -11.53
CA LYS A 281 -21.71 -1.11 -10.25
C LYS A 281 -20.75 -0.81 -9.11
N ALA A 282 -19.45 -1.08 -9.28
CA ALA A 282 -18.43 -0.82 -8.27
C ALA A 282 -18.36 0.67 -7.91
N LEU A 283 -18.37 1.54 -8.92
CA LEU A 283 -18.35 2.99 -8.70
C LEU A 283 -19.62 3.50 -8.03
N ALA A 284 -20.79 2.89 -8.31
CA ALA A 284 -22.04 3.22 -7.63
C ALA A 284 -21.98 2.84 -6.14
N GLU A 285 -21.49 1.64 -5.79
CA GLU A 285 -21.31 1.20 -4.40
C GLU A 285 -20.33 2.15 -3.65
N LEU A 286 -19.20 2.48 -4.26
CA LEU A 286 -18.21 3.41 -3.67
C LEU A 286 -18.75 4.84 -3.55
N LYS A 287 -19.61 5.28 -4.48
CA LYS A 287 -20.28 6.57 -4.39
C LYS A 287 -21.25 6.61 -3.20
N GLU A 288 -22.09 5.59 -3.05
CA GLU A 288 -23.01 5.48 -1.93
C GLU A 288 -22.27 5.45 -0.59
N ALA A 289 -21.19 4.66 -0.50
CA ALA A 289 -20.32 4.63 0.68
C ALA A 289 -19.76 6.02 1.01
N GLY A 290 -19.26 6.75 0.00
CA GLY A 290 -18.76 8.12 0.18
C GLY A 290 -19.84 9.12 0.61
N GLU A 291 -21.06 8.99 0.11
CA GLU A 291 -22.20 9.82 0.55
C GLU A 291 -22.55 9.58 2.01
N LYS A 292 -22.54 8.33 2.48
CA LYS A 292 -22.71 7.98 3.90
C LYS A 292 -21.63 8.60 4.78
N LEU A 293 -20.36 8.53 4.36
CA LEU A 293 -19.24 9.16 5.07
C LEU A 293 -19.35 10.70 5.12
N CYS A 294 -20.00 11.33 4.16
CA CYS A 294 -20.24 12.78 4.18
C CYS A 294 -21.37 13.23 5.09
N GLN A 295 -22.24 12.29 5.54
CA GLN A 295 -23.34 12.55 6.47
C GLN A 295 -22.96 12.35 7.94
N MET A 296 -21.82 11.71 8.20
CA MET A 296 -21.21 11.53 9.53
C MET A 296 -20.40 12.75 9.95
#